data_0d73c644ad95138f2c6c3860679ad159
#
_entry.id   0d73c644ad95138f2c6c3860679ad159
#
_cell.length_a   1.000
_cell.length_b   1.000
_cell.length_c   1.000
_cell.angle_alpha   90.00
_cell.angle_beta   90.00
_cell.angle_gamma   90.00
#
_symmetry.space_group_name_H-M   'P 1'
#
loop_
_entity.id
_entity.type
_entity.pdbx_description
1 polymer ?
#
loop_
_entity_poly.entity_id
_entity_poly.type
_entity_poly.pdbx_seq_one_letter_code
_entity_poly.pdbx_strand_id
1 'polypeptide(L)'
;MLSKFIFMIVFSFSFMMEWTDYSGYKINSKVIVIKIKKDIAPLLGKEEPIQIQDELDINNTLIKLGAVDINPLFIHYDSFGEAHYNFELHQYYRIDFKQIINFDQIRNSLSTNPSIELVEPSYKKEMFLEPNDQYYSEQWAHQNTGQAVSYSGSNVGTLDCDTDTNDAWEISTGNDNSIIAILDTGVSNHSEFSNRIVQGFNFISNNYDATDDQGHGTSCAGIAAAKGNNLSGIAGVCWDCLIMPVKVLDSGGYGDDTGIANGIQWAADNGASVISMSLGGGGYVSYTESVINYATENGTVVLSASGNDNASSVSYPSGYENSISVGALSPCN
;
A
#
# COMPACT_ATOMS: atom_id res chain seq x y z
N MET A 1 -53.55 31.85 -17.70
CA MET A 1 -52.20 32.23 -17.19
C MET A 1 -51.38 30.96 -16.99
N LEU A 2 -50.62 30.55 -17.98
CA LEU A 2 -49.71 29.41 -17.87
C LEU A 2 -48.34 29.90 -17.39
N SER A 3 -47.98 29.52 -16.16
CA SER A 3 -46.65 29.76 -15.64
C SER A 3 -45.67 28.78 -16.26
N LYS A 4 -44.75 29.28 -17.06
CA LYS A 4 -43.61 28.48 -17.60
C LYS A 4 -42.57 28.35 -16.49
N PHE A 5 -42.47 27.16 -15.91
CA PHE A 5 -41.29 26.76 -15.12
C PHE A 5 -40.13 26.47 -16.09
N ILE A 6 -39.17 27.35 -16.12
CA ILE A 6 -37.88 27.10 -16.78
C ILE A 6 -37.04 26.26 -15.78
N PHE A 7 -36.89 24.97 -16.08
CA PHE A 7 -35.90 24.13 -15.42
C PHE A 7 -34.51 24.52 -15.93
N MET A 8 -33.77 25.27 -15.14
CA MET A 8 -32.36 25.55 -15.38
C MET A 8 -31.57 24.29 -15.02
N ILE A 9 -31.25 23.45 -16.02
CA ILE A 9 -30.32 22.35 -15.84
C ILE A 9 -28.94 22.97 -15.70
N VAL A 10 -28.46 23.08 -14.47
CA VAL A 10 -27.05 23.39 -14.19
C VAL A 10 -26.26 22.15 -14.51
N PHE A 11 -25.66 22.10 -15.68
CA PHE A 11 -24.58 21.17 -15.97
C PHE A 11 -23.38 21.58 -15.09
N SER A 12 -23.22 20.96 -13.94
CA SER A 12 -21.95 20.96 -13.25
C SER A 12 -20.97 20.15 -14.10
N PHE A 13 -20.19 20.84 -14.93
CA PHE A 13 -18.99 20.27 -15.49
C PHE A 13 -18.06 20.00 -14.30
N SER A 14 -18.08 18.78 -13.77
CA SER A 14 -17.04 18.28 -12.91
C SER A 14 -15.78 18.26 -13.78
N PHE A 15 -14.90 19.24 -13.60
CA PHE A 15 -13.54 19.18 -14.15
C PHE A 15 -12.85 18.02 -13.44
N MET A 16 -12.89 16.84 -14.07
CA MET A 16 -12.05 15.73 -13.63
C MET A 16 -10.61 16.21 -13.69
N MET A 17 -9.91 16.15 -12.57
CA MET A 17 -8.48 16.41 -12.53
C MET A 17 -7.79 15.38 -13.43
N GLU A 18 -6.94 15.85 -14.32
CA GLU A 18 -6.16 14.98 -15.20
C GLU A 18 -4.81 14.71 -14.56
N TRP A 19 -4.39 13.45 -14.56
CA TRP A 19 -3.18 12.99 -13.90
C TRP A 19 -2.20 12.41 -14.91
N THR A 20 -0.90 12.64 -14.69
CA THR A 20 0.18 12.04 -15.48
C THR A 20 1.26 11.44 -14.58
N ASP A 21 1.99 10.46 -15.10
CA ASP A 21 3.09 9.83 -14.36
C ASP A 21 4.31 10.74 -14.33
N TYR A 22 4.92 10.86 -13.14
CA TYR A 22 6.14 11.61 -12.92
C TYR A 22 6.97 10.97 -11.79
N SER A 23 8.13 10.43 -12.13
CA SER A 23 9.06 9.81 -11.17
C SER A 23 8.42 8.79 -10.22
N GLY A 24 7.49 7.97 -10.74
CA GLY A 24 6.79 6.94 -9.97
C GLY A 24 5.54 7.44 -9.24
N TYR A 25 5.20 8.71 -9.35
CA TYR A 25 4.01 9.31 -8.74
C TYR A 25 3.05 9.87 -9.79
N LYS A 26 1.79 10.04 -9.42
CA LYS A 26 0.82 10.78 -10.23
C LYS A 26 0.86 12.25 -9.86
N ILE A 27 0.98 13.13 -10.86
CA ILE A 27 0.89 14.59 -10.67
C ILE A 27 -0.27 15.15 -11.46
N ASN A 28 -0.79 16.30 -11.02
CA ASN A 28 -1.78 17.03 -11.80
C ASN A 28 -1.14 17.49 -13.12
N SER A 29 -1.71 17.06 -14.24
CA SER A 29 -1.15 17.29 -15.57
C SER A 29 -1.27 18.72 -16.07
N LYS A 30 -1.95 19.60 -15.33
CA LYS A 30 -2.25 20.98 -15.72
C LYS A 30 -1.90 22.00 -14.65
N VAL A 31 -1.27 21.59 -13.55
CA VAL A 31 -0.98 22.47 -12.42
C VAL A 31 0.45 22.31 -11.96
N ILE A 32 1.11 23.44 -11.72
CA ILE A 32 2.36 23.47 -10.96
C ILE A 32 2.24 24.48 -9.83
N VAL A 33 3.15 24.39 -8.86
CA VAL A 33 3.36 25.38 -7.82
C VAL A 33 4.76 25.98 -8.00
N ILE A 34 4.85 27.28 -7.90
CA ILE A 34 6.14 27.98 -7.88
C ILE A 34 6.30 28.73 -6.56
N LYS A 35 7.53 28.81 -6.05
CA LYS A 35 7.93 29.72 -5.01
C LYS A 35 8.81 30.82 -5.61
N ILE A 36 8.46 32.06 -5.36
CA ILE A 36 9.20 33.22 -5.84
C ILE A 36 9.91 33.94 -4.70
N LYS A 37 10.95 34.69 -5.02
CA LYS A 37 11.70 35.45 -4.02
C LYS A 37 10.83 36.49 -3.31
N LYS A 38 11.15 36.75 -2.06
CA LYS A 38 10.41 37.60 -1.13
C LYS A 38 10.13 39.03 -1.63
N ASP A 39 11.03 39.58 -2.35
CA ASP A 39 10.98 40.96 -2.88
C ASP A 39 9.99 41.12 -4.04
N ILE A 40 9.63 40.00 -4.70
CA ILE A 40 8.74 39.97 -5.86
C ILE A 40 7.35 39.44 -5.51
N ALA A 41 7.23 38.61 -4.48
CA ALA A 41 6.02 37.90 -4.09
C ALA A 41 4.76 38.79 -3.94
N PRO A 42 4.79 40.01 -3.39
CA PRO A 42 3.60 40.84 -3.24
C PRO A 42 2.98 41.34 -4.53
N LEU A 43 3.63 41.12 -5.67
CA LEU A 43 3.35 41.78 -6.95
C LEU A 43 2.72 40.84 -7.96
N LEU A 44 2.88 39.54 -7.81
CA LEU A 44 2.34 38.56 -8.74
C LEU A 44 0.82 38.46 -8.62
N GLY A 45 0.11 38.51 -9.75
CA GLY A 45 -1.35 38.32 -9.80
C GLY A 45 -2.21 39.54 -9.47
N LYS A 46 -1.66 40.76 -9.30
CA LYS A 46 -2.44 41.99 -9.14
C LYS A 46 -2.75 42.63 -10.48
N GLU A 47 -3.99 43.14 -10.65
CA GLU A 47 -4.44 43.81 -11.88
C GLU A 47 -3.80 45.20 -12.14
N GLU A 48 -3.09 45.78 -11.18
CA GLU A 48 -2.44 47.08 -11.31
C GLU A 48 -1.00 46.96 -11.83
N PRO A 49 -0.59 47.74 -12.83
CA PRO A 49 0.71 47.65 -13.44
C PRO A 49 1.82 48.27 -12.51
N ILE A 50 2.36 47.45 -11.63
CA ILE A 50 3.63 47.82 -10.99
C ILE A 50 4.73 47.29 -11.92
N GLN A 51 5.46 48.21 -12.54
CA GLN A 51 6.55 47.92 -13.47
C GLN A 51 7.81 47.47 -12.70
N ILE A 52 7.79 46.22 -12.24
CA ILE A 52 9.02 45.53 -11.87
C ILE A 52 9.33 44.59 -13.02
N GLN A 53 10.47 44.77 -13.65
CA GLN A 53 10.91 44.01 -14.82
C GLN A 53 10.90 42.50 -14.58
N ASP A 54 11.24 42.09 -13.35
CA ASP A 54 11.29 40.66 -12.96
C ASP A 54 9.91 40.02 -12.90
N GLU A 55 8.86 40.70 -12.44
CA GLU A 55 7.49 40.24 -12.48
C GLU A 55 6.99 40.06 -13.91
N LEU A 56 7.24 41.06 -14.75
CA LEU A 56 6.85 41.01 -16.17
C LEU A 56 7.54 39.85 -16.88
N ASP A 57 8.77 39.54 -16.56
CA ASP A 57 9.53 38.44 -17.13
C ASP A 57 9.00 37.07 -16.70
N ILE A 58 8.59 36.89 -15.43
CA ILE A 58 7.93 35.68 -14.94
C ILE A 58 6.59 35.49 -15.65
N ASN A 59 5.72 36.49 -15.63
CA ASN A 59 4.41 36.44 -16.28
C ASN A 59 4.52 36.13 -17.79
N ASN A 60 5.40 36.82 -18.49
CA ASN A 60 5.64 36.58 -19.91
C ASN A 60 6.17 35.17 -20.18
N THR A 61 7.02 34.64 -19.32
CA THR A 61 7.54 33.27 -19.44
C THR A 61 6.42 32.25 -19.21
N LEU A 62 5.62 32.42 -18.17
CA LEU A 62 4.48 31.53 -17.87
C LEU A 62 3.44 31.53 -18.98
N ILE A 63 3.09 32.70 -19.50
CA ILE A 63 2.16 32.84 -20.64
C ILE A 63 2.72 32.13 -21.89
N LYS A 64 4.00 32.32 -22.21
CA LYS A 64 4.65 31.61 -23.34
C LYS A 64 4.64 30.09 -23.18
N LEU A 65 4.71 29.60 -21.94
CA LEU A 65 4.62 28.19 -21.60
C LEU A 65 3.17 27.66 -21.59
N GLY A 66 2.18 28.53 -21.81
CA GLY A 66 0.77 28.15 -21.92
C GLY A 66 -0.02 28.24 -20.63
N ALA A 67 0.49 28.94 -19.62
CA ALA A 67 -0.26 29.24 -18.40
C ALA A 67 -1.48 30.12 -18.74
N VAL A 68 -2.61 29.81 -18.10
CA VAL A 68 -3.88 30.53 -18.28
C VAL A 68 -4.32 31.25 -17.01
N ASP A 69 -3.77 30.85 -15.85
CA ASP A 69 -4.10 31.45 -14.60
C ASP A 69 -2.91 31.38 -13.63
N ILE A 70 -2.74 32.44 -12.84
CA ILE A 70 -1.64 32.60 -11.87
C ILE A 70 -2.26 33.18 -10.60
N ASN A 71 -2.38 32.37 -9.57
CA ASN A 71 -3.01 32.76 -8.31
C ASN A 71 -2.08 32.50 -7.10
N PRO A 72 -2.19 33.29 -6.02
CA PRO A 72 -1.65 32.87 -4.75
C PRO A 72 -2.11 31.45 -4.40
N LEU A 73 -1.20 30.60 -3.92
CA LEU A 73 -1.53 29.20 -3.59
C LEU A 73 -2.57 29.12 -2.47
N PHE A 74 -2.51 30.03 -1.50
CA PHE A 74 -3.37 30.02 -0.33
C PHE A 74 -4.57 30.97 -0.51
N ILE A 75 -5.79 30.44 -0.38
CA ILE A 75 -7.07 31.12 -0.71
C ILE A 75 -7.28 32.41 0.10
N HIS A 76 -6.77 32.48 1.33
CA HIS A 76 -6.95 33.64 2.22
C HIS A 76 -5.69 34.53 2.27
N TYR A 77 -4.98 34.63 1.17
CA TYR A 77 -3.77 35.44 1.04
C TYR A 77 -3.94 36.89 1.55
N ASP A 78 -5.08 37.50 1.28
CA ASP A 78 -5.35 38.91 1.66
C ASP A 78 -5.47 39.10 3.20
N SER A 79 -5.63 38.02 3.95
CA SER A 79 -5.74 38.03 5.42
C SER A 79 -4.47 37.55 6.13
N PHE A 80 -3.34 37.46 5.42
CA PHE A 80 -2.07 37.00 5.99
C PHE A 80 -1.56 37.95 7.08
N GLY A 81 -1.24 37.38 8.25
CA GLY A 81 -0.57 38.08 9.36
C GLY A 81 0.92 37.70 9.42
N GLU A 82 1.60 38.24 10.42
CA GLU A 82 3.04 38.10 10.62
C GLU A 82 3.55 36.65 10.55
N ALA A 83 2.84 35.71 11.14
CA ALA A 83 3.23 34.29 11.10
C ALA A 83 3.27 33.75 9.66
N HIS A 84 2.29 34.09 8.81
CA HIS A 84 2.27 33.65 7.42
C HIS A 84 3.48 34.19 6.63
N TYR A 85 3.89 35.43 6.89
CA TYR A 85 5.08 36.03 6.28
C TYR A 85 6.37 35.42 6.81
N ASN A 86 6.43 35.06 8.10
CA ASN A 86 7.59 34.40 8.70
C ASN A 86 7.83 33.00 8.11
N PHE A 87 6.75 32.28 7.74
CA PHE A 87 6.81 31.00 7.03
C PHE A 87 6.82 31.14 5.51
N GLU A 88 6.94 32.37 5.00
CA GLU A 88 7.05 32.68 3.56
C GLU A 88 5.88 32.19 2.70
N LEU A 89 4.69 31.94 3.30
CA LEU A 89 3.53 31.42 2.58
C LEU A 89 3.06 32.35 1.44
N HIS A 90 3.31 33.64 1.56
CA HIS A 90 3.01 34.67 0.54
C HIS A 90 3.84 34.53 -0.74
N GLN A 91 4.84 33.67 -0.76
CA GLN A 91 5.74 33.49 -1.92
C GLN A 91 5.28 32.36 -2.84
N TYR A 92 4.27 31.57 -2.46
CA TYR A 92 3.81 30.43 -3.23
C TYR A 92 2.64 30.79 -4.12
N TYR A 93 2.75 30.39 -5.40
CA TYR A 93 1.74 30.61 -6.43
C TYR A 93 1.39 29.32 -7.13
N ARG A 94 0.09 29.14 -7.38
CA ARG A 94 -0.45 28.08 -8.22
C ARG A 94 -0.55 28.60 -9.64
N ILE A 95 -0.07 27.82 -10.59
CA ILE A 95 -0.10 28.10 -12.01
C ILE A 95 -0.93 27.03 -12.70
N ASP A 96 -1.99 27.45 -13.37
CA ASP A 96 -2.88 26.58 -14.13
C ASP A 96 -2.60 26.68 -15.64
N PHE A 97 -2.61 25.52 -16.33
CA PHE A 97 -2.37 25.39 -17.75
C PHE A 97 -3.62 24.86 -18.48
N LYS A 98 -3.86 25.35 -19.69
CA LYS A 98 -4.97 24.87 -20.51
C LYS A 98 -4.73 23.46 -21.04
N GLN A 99 -3.51 23.13 -21.39
CA GLN A 99 -3.08 21.85 -21.96
C GLN A 99 -2.34 21.02 -20.94
N ILE A 100 -2.27 19.71 -21.17
CA ILE A 100 -1.38 18.80 -20.42
C ILE A 100 0.06 19.27 -20.61
N ILE A 101 0.78 19.43 -19.49
CA ILE A 101 2.16 19.91 -19.48
C ILE A 101 3.15 18.75 -19.36
N ASN A 102 4.33 18.94 -19.93
CA ASN A 102 5.52 18.19 -19.56
C ASN A 102 6.19 18.93 -18.39
N PHE A 103 6.08 18.38 -17.18
CA PHE A 103 6.56 19.05 -15.97
C PHE A 103 8.07 19.36 -16.02
N ASP A 104 8.90 18.42 -16.48
CA ASP A 104 10.35 18.65 -16.56
C ASP A 104 10.71 19.77 -17.53
N GLN A 105 10.03 19.86 -18.64
CA GLN A 105 10.23 20.96 -19.61
C GLN A 105 9.87 22.32 -18.98
N ILE A 106 8.74 22.39 -18.29
CA ILE A 106 8.30 23.61 -17.60
C ILE A 106 9.28 23.97 -16.49
N ARG A 107 9.64 23.00 -15.62
CA ARG A 107 10.60 23.20 -14.54
C ARG A 107 11.94 23.72 -15.05
N ASN A 108 12.50 23.09 -16.08
CA ASN A 108 13.77 23.50 -16.65
C ASN A 108 13.69 24.92 -17.25
N SER A 109 12.59 25.29 -17.87
CA SER A 109 12.41 26.63 -18.42
C SER A 109 12.30 27.70 -17.34
N LEU A 110 11.58 27.40 -16.24
CA LEU A 110 11.38 28.33 -15.13
C LEU A 110 12.60 28.44 -14.19
N SER A 111 13.34 27.35 -13.99
CA SER A 111 14.54 27.32 -13.12
C SER A 111 15.68 28.21 -13.61
N THR A 112 15.63 28.69 -14.86
CA THR A 112 16.61 29.65 -15.37
C THR A 112 16.30 31.10 -14.96
N ASN A 113 15.09 31.36 -14.46
CA ASN A 113 14.71 32.69 -14.00
C ASN A 113 15.21 32.91 -12.55
N PRO A 114 16.07 33.93 -12.30
CA PRO A 114 16.66 34.15 -11.01
C PRO A 114 15.65 34.53 -9.91
N SER A 115 14.44 34.92 -10.28
CA SER A 115 13.36 35.32 -9.37
C SER A 115 12.51 34.16 -8.90
N ILE A 116 12.66 32.98 -9.51
CA ILE A 116 11.98 31.75 -9.10
C ILE A 116 12.93 30.95 -8.21
N GLU A 117 12.45 30.62 -7.01
CA GLU A 117 13.20 29.84 -6.03
C GLU A 117 12.97 28.35 -6.22
N LEU A 118 11.71 27.97 -6.49
CA LEU A 118 11.29 26.57 -6.55
C LEU A 118 10.17 26.36 -7.59
N VAL A 119 10.17 25.20 -8.23
CA VAL A 119 9.09 24.72 -9.11
C VAL A 119 8.74 23.30 -8.72
N GLU A 120 7.52 23.09 -8.28
CA GLU A 120 7.03 21.81 -7.76
C GLU A 120 5.79 21.32 -8.51
N PRO A 121 5.63 20.00 -8.68
CA PRO A 121 4.39 19.44 -9.17
C PRO A 121 3.33 19.40 -8.06
N SER A 122 2.08 19.39 -8.45
CA SER A 122 0.98 19.09 -7.53
C SER A 122 0.71 17.58 -7.56
N TYR A 123 1.17 16.87 -6.55
CA TYR A 123 0.98 15.42 -6.44
C TYR A 123 -0.48 15.06 -6.18
N LYS A 124 -0.93 13.97 -6.80
CA LYS A 124 -2.22 13.36 -6.49
C LYS A 124 -2.22 12.93 -5.02
N LYS A 125 -3.30 13.25 -4.33
CA LYS A 125 -3.60 12.72 -3.01
C LYS A 125 -4.90 11.94 -3.11
N GLU A 126 -4.93 10.77 -2.53
CA GLU A 126 -6.09 9.90 -2.47
C GLU A 126 -6.46 9.66 -1.01
N MET A 127 -7.69 9.26 -0.76
CA MET A 127 -8.03 8.68 0.53
C MET A 127 -7.34 7.31 0.62
N PHE A 128 -6.76 7.00 1.76
CA PHE A 128 -6.24 5.65 1.99
C PHE A 128 -7.38 4.64 1.87
N LEU A 129 -7.08 3.49 1.28
CA LEU A 129 -8.02 2.40 1.16
C LEU A 129 -8.20 1.75 2.53
N GLU A 130 -9.26 2.13 3.23
CA GLU A 130 -9.64 1.52 4.50
C GLU A 130 -10.68 0.42 4.21
N PRO A 131 -10.38 -0.85 4.51
CA PRO A 131 -11.33 -1.94 4.34
C PRO A 131 -12.59 -1.75 5.20
N ASN A 132 -13.73 -2.16 4.65
CA ASN A 132 -15.03 -2.08 5.35
C ASN A 132 -15.42 -3.37 6.07
N ASP A 133 -14.45 -4.26 6.30
CA ASP A 133 -14.65 -5.58 6.90
C ASP A 133 -15.02 -5.46 8.38
N GLN A 134 -15.88 -6.35 8.83
CA GLN A 134 -16.54 -6.24 10.14
C GLN A 134 -15.58 -6.08 11.32
N TYR A 135 -14.44 -6.78 11.28
CA TYR A 135 -13.42 -6.79 12.34
C TYR A 135 -12.14 -6.06 11.98
N TYR A 136 -12.14 -5.30 10.88
CA TYR A 136 -10.94 -4.59 10.44
C TYR A 136 -10.38 -3.65 11.52
N SER A 137 -11.23 -2.93 12.23
CA SER A 137 -10.82 -2.02 13.30
C SER A 137 -10.10 -2.70 14.47
N GLU A 138 -10.18 -4.04 14.57
CA GLU A 138 -9.48 -4.85 15.56
C GLU A 138 -8.13 -5.38 15.04
N GLN A 139 -7.89 -5.27 13.73
CA GLN A 139 -6.67 -5.75 13.05
C GLN A 139 -5.54 -4.70 13.15
N TRP A 140 -5.06 -4.46 14.34
CA TRP A 140 -3.99 -3.49 14.62
C TRP A 140 -2.71 -3.70 13.80
N ALA A 141 -2.46 -4.93 13.33
CA ALA A 141 -1.30 -5.24 12.52
C ALA A 141 -1.34 -4.57 11.13
N HIS A 142 -2.51 -4.25 10.61
CA HIS A 142 -2.66 -3.50 9.35
C HIS A 142 -2.61 -1.99 9.57
N GLN A 143 -3.23 -1.52 10.68
CA GLN A 143 -3.25 -0.12 11.06
C GLN A 143 -3.39 0.00 12.59
N ASN A 144 -2.34 0.50 13.24
CA ASN A 144 -2.34 0.73 14.68
C ASN A 144 -2.61 2.21 14.98
N THR A 145 -3.87 2.51 15.28
CA THR A 145 -4.32 3.86 15.64
C THR A 145 -4.25 4.11 17.16
N GLY A 146 -3.65 3.21 17.93
CA GLY A 146 -3.69 3.21 19.38
C GLY A 146 -4.97 2.58 19.93
N GLN A 147 -5.66 1.73 19.17
CA GLN A 147 -6.85 1.00 19.62
C GLN A 147 -6.53 -0.05 20.68
N ALA A 148 -7.56 -0.58 21.32
CA ALA A 148 -7.39 -1.70 22.25
C ALA A 148 -6.92 -2.95 21.50
N VAL A 149 -5.83 -3.55 21.96
CA VAL A 149 -5.18 -4.70 21.29
C VAL A 149 -5.25 -5.98 22.11
N SER A 150 -6.06 -6.00 23.18
CA SER A 150 -6.29 -7.17 24.01
C SER A 150 -7.76 -7.39 24.30
N TYR A 151 -8.15 -8.64 24.49
CA TYR A 151 -9.51 -9.00 24.89
C TYR A 151 -9.98 -8.32 26.19
N SER A 152 -9.08 -7.94 27.06
CA SER A 152 -9.40 -7.23 28.30
C SER A 152 -9.60 -5.72 28.11
N GLY A 153 -9.32 -5.18 26.92
CA GLY A 153 -9.40 -3.74 26.62
C GLY A 153 -8.42 -2.87 27.41
N SER A 154 -7.51 -3.50 28.18
CA SER A 154 -6.58 -2.80 29.07
C SER A 154 -5.27 -2.38 28.40
N ASN A 155 -4.90 -3.02 27.28
CA ASN A 155 -3.71 -2.70 26.53
C ASN A 155 -4.08 -1.88 25.30
N VAL A 156 -3.42 -0.76 25.14
CA VAL A 156 -3.59 0.16 24.02
C VAL A 156 -2.37 0.01 23.11
N GLY A 157 -2.59 -0.10 21.81
CA GLY A 157 -1.53 -0.17 20.83
C GLY A 157 -0.69 1.12 20.80
N THR A 158 0.56 1.00 20.39
CA THR A 158 1.40 2.16 20.11
C THR A 158 1.07 2.66 18.69
N LEU A 159 0.67 3.91 18.57
CA LEU A 159 0.35 4.53 17.28
C LEU A 159 1.46 4.25 16.27
N ASP A 160 1.09 3.83 15.05
CA ASP A 160 2.03 3.59 13.93
C ASP A 160 3.00 2.40 14.18
N CYS A 161 2.64 1.50 15.10
CA CYS A 161 3.39 0.25 15.34
C CYS A 161 2.66 -0.92 14.67
N ASP A 162 2.77 -1.00 13.36
CA ASP A 162 2.07 -1.95 12.50
C ASP A 162 2.91 -2.33 11.26
N THR A 163 2.31 -2.85 10.22
CA THR A 163 2.98 -3.30 9.00
C THR A 163 2.76 -2.39 7.79
N ASP A 164 2.16 -1.22 7.96
CA ASP A 164 1.80 -0.29 6.88
C ASP A 164 1.03 -0.96 5.72
N THR A 165 0.23 -1.97 6.04
CA THR A 165 -0.50 -2.74 5.01
C THR A 165 -1.51 -1.86 4.27
N ASN A 166 -2.07 -0.84 4.93
CA ASN A 166 -2.96 0.13 4.31
C ASN A 166 -2.29 0.87 3.16
N ASP A 167 -1.05 1.30 3.36
CA ASP A 167 -0.27 1.99 2.34
C ASP A 167 0.07 1.03 1.18
N ALA A 168 0.32 -0.25 1.49
CA ALA A 168 0.54 -1.28 0.48
C ALA A 168 -0.72 -1.51 -0.39
N TRP A 169 -1.92 -1.48 0.19
CA TRP A 169 -3.17 -1.65 -0.55
C TRP A 169 -3.48 -0.49 -1.51
N GLU A 170 -2.96 0.72 -1.26
CA GLU A 170 -3.02 1.82 -2.22
C GLU A 170 -2.26 1.52 -3.52
N ILE A 171 -1.27 0.61 -3.44
CA ILE A 171 -0.49 0.18 -4.59
C ILE A 171 -1.11 -1.06 -5.21
N SER A 172 -1.46 -2.06 -4.40
CA SER A 172 -2.02 -3.34 -4.85
C SER A 172 -2.68 -4.11 -3.73
N THR A 173 -3.84 -4.69 -4.00
CA THR A 173 -4.52 -5.69 -3.15
C THR A 173 -4.20 -7.13 -3.56
N GLY A 174 -3.23 -7.31 -4.45
CA GLY A 174 -2.87 -8.59 -5.07
C GLY A 174 -3.70 -8.89 -6.32
N ASN A 175 -3.54 -10.10 -6.84
CA ASN A 175 -4.30 -10.61 -7.99
C ASN A 175 -4.27 -12.14 -8.05
N ASP A 176 -5.06 -12.73 -8.94
CA ASP A 176 -5.20 -14.17 -9.15
C ASP A 176 -4.00 -14.85 -9.87
N ASN A 177 -2.99 -14.11 -10.28
CA ASN A 177 -1.72 -14.68 -10.75
C ASN A 177 -0.77 -15.03 -9.59
N SER A 178 -1.07 -14.55 -8.38
CA SER A 178 -0.24 -14.81 -7.20
C SER A 178 -0.89 -15.91 -6.36
N ILE A 179 -0.16 -17.00 -6.15
CA ILE A 179 -0.59 -18.14 -5.34
C ILE A 179 0.19 -18.17 -4.04
N ILE A 180 -0.52 -18.17 -2.91
CA ILE A 180 0.06 -18.35 -1.58
C ILE A 180 -0.18 -19.79 -1.13
N ALA A 181 0.87 -20.58 -1.03
CA ALA A 181 0.82 -21.92 -0.47
C ALA A 181 0.87 -21.85 1.06
N ILE A 182 -0.12 -22.39 1.72
CA ILE A 182 -0.21 -22.50 3.18
C ILE A 182 0.20 -23.93 3.56
N LEU A 183 1.45 -24.09 4.00
CA LEU A 183 1.98 -25.35 4.49
C LEU A 183 1.66 -25.45 5.99
N ASP A 184 0.59 -26.18 6.31
CA ASP A 184 0.01 -26.18 7.66
C ASP A 184 -0.91 -27.40 7.89
N THR A 185 -1.93 -27.29 8.74
CA THR A 185 -2.95 -28.34 9.02
C THR A 185 -3.97 -28.51 7.90
N GLY A 186 -3.84 -27.79 6.79
CA GLY A 186 -4.80 -27.72 5.68
C GLY A 186 -5.53 -26.38 5.66
N VAL A 187 -6.45 -26.20 4.72
CA VAL A 187 -7.33 -25.03 4.65
C VAL A 187 -8.76 -25.49 4.35
N SER A 188 -9.69 -25.11 5.21
CA SER A 188 -11.11 -25.37 5.02
C SER A 188 -11.75 -24.35 4.08
N ASN A 189 -12.79 -24.75 3.39
CA ASN A 189 -13.58 -23.83 2.60
C ASN A 189 -14.28 -22.80 3.51
N HIS A 190 -14.08 -21.53 3.25
CA HIS A 190 -14.65 -20.42 4.00
C HIS A 190 -15.18 -19.35 3.03
N SER A 191 -16.17 -18.57 3.46
CA SER A 191 -16.72 -17.47 2.63
C SER A 191 -15.65 -16.47 2.21
N GLU A 192 -14.68 -16.18 3.09
CA GLU A 192 -13.55 -15.28 2.83
C GLU A 192 -12.60 -15.79 1.72
N PHE A 193 -12.69 -17.08 1.36
CA PHE A 193 -11.84 -17.71 0.34
C PHE A 193 -12.61 -18.07 -0.93
N SER A 194 -13.87 -17.67 -1.05
CA SER A 194 -14.75 -18.06 -2.16
C SER A 194 -14.09 -17.97 -3.53
N ASN A 195 -14.03 -19.09 -4.24
CA ASN A 195 -13.42 -19.25 -5.57
C ASN A 195 -11.92 -18.95 -5.67
N ARG A 196 -11.21 -18.87 -4.54
CA ARG A 196 -9.76 -18.57 -4.52
C ARG A 196 -8.91 -19.71 -3.94
N ILE A 197 -9.51 -20.82 -3.55
CA ILE A 197 -8.77 -22.03 -3.18
C ILE A 197 -8.48 -22.82 -4.46
N VAL A 198 -7.19 -23.02 -4.76
CA VAL A 198 -6.72 -23.87 -5.85
C VAL A 198 -6.46 -25.29 -5.36
N GLN A 199 -6.14 -26.21 -6.28
CA GLN A 199 -5.84 -27.59 -5.93
C GLN A 199 -4.69 -27.65 -4.93
N GLY A 200 -4.93 -28.26 -3.78
CA GLY A 200 -3.97 -28.55 -2.74
C GLY A 200 -3.55 -30.01 -2.69
N PHE A 201 -2.67 -30.37 -1.74
CA PHE A 201 -2.28 -31.76 -1.48
C PHE A 201 -2.10 -32.02 0.02
N ASN A 202 -2.48 -33.23 0.45
CA ASN A 202 -2.38 -33.71 1.82
C ASN A 202 -1.28 -34.77 1.91
N PHE A 203 -0.15 -34.38 2.51
CA PHE A 203 1.01 -35.25 2.70
C PHE A 203 0.85 -36.21 3.90
N ILE A 204 -0.11 -35.94 4.80
CA ILE A 204 -0.41 -36.85 5.91
C ILE A 204 -1.16 -38.10 5.41
N SER A 205 -2.14 -37.90 4.52
CA SER A 205 -2.98 -38.97 3.98
C SER A 205 -2.64 -39.37 2.53
N ASN A 206 -1.65 -38.70 1.93
CA ASN A 206 -1.19 -38.89 0.56
C ASN A 206 -2.34 -38.84 -0.48
N ASN A 207 -3.10 -37.74 -0.45
CA ASN A 207 -4.23 -37.50 -1.37
C ASN A 207 -4.45 -35.99 -1.60
N TYR A 208 -5.45 -35.66 -2.42
CA TYR A 208 -5.78 -34.29 -2.78
C TYR A 208 -6.77 -33.60 -1.82
N ASP A 209 -7.18 -34.24 -0.73
CA ASP A 209 -8.02 -33.63 0.30
C ASP A 209 -7.14 -32.95 1.36
N ALA A 210 -6.87 -31.70 1.14
CA ALA A 210 -6.10 -30.87 2.04
C ALA A 210 -7.00 -30.01 2.95
N THR A 211 -8.23 -30.48 3.22
CA THR A 211 -9.14 -29.81 4.17
C THR A 211 -8.53 -29.79 5.56
N ASP A 212 -8.67 -28.65 6.22
CA ASP A 212 -8.20 -28.44 7.58
C ASP A 212 -9.10 -29.18 8.59
N ASP A 213 -8.48 -29.96 9.46
CA ASP A 213 -9.14 -30.71 10.54
C ASP A 213 -8.72 -30.25 11.94
N GLN A 214 -8.02 -29.09 12.02
CA GLN A 214 -7.51 -28.52 13.26
C GLN A 214 -7.90 -27.04 13.41
N GLY A 215 -7.83 -26.25 12.33
CA GLY A 215 -8.22 -24.84 12.27
C GLY A 215 -7.05 -23.84 12.16
N HIS A 216 -5.81 -24.26 12.47
CA HIS A 216 -4.66 -23.37 12.43
C HIS A 216 -4.33 -22.90 11.01
N GLY A 217 -4.25 -23.82 10.04
CA GLY A 217 -3.94 -23.47 8.67
C GLY A 217 -5.02 -22.58 8.01
N THR A 218 -6.29 -22.80 8.34
CA THR A 218 -7.39 -21.94 7.89
C THR A 218 -7.25 -20.52 8.45
N SER A 219 -6.82 -20.39 9.72
CA SER A 219 -6.57 -19.08 10.34
C SER A 219 -5.38 -18.37 9.69
N CYS A 220 -4.29 -19.09 9.41
CA CYS A 220 -3.13 -18.56 8.68
C CYS A 220 -3.52 -18.09 7.27
N ALA A 221 -4.33 -18.88 6.55
CA ALA A 221 -4.87 -18.50 5.25
C ALA A 221 -5.73 -17.23 5.33
N GLY A 222 -6.50 -17.05 6.41
CA GLY A 222 -7.30 -15.85 6.66
C GLY A 222 -6.44 -14.60 6.78
N ILE A 223 -5.42 -14.64 7.61
CA ILE A 223 -4.48 -13.52 7.77
C ILE A 223 -3.77 -13.21 6.45
N ALA A 224 -3.35 -14.23 5.71
CA ALA A 224 -2.65 -14.04 4.45
C ALA A 224 -3.55 -13.53 3.33
N ALA A 225 -4.78 -14.04 3.21
CA ALA A 225 -5.58 -13.89 1.99
C ALA A 225 -7.11 -13.89 2.19
N ALA A 226 -7.64 -13.50 3.34
CA ALA A 226 -9.08 -13.23 3.43
C ALA A 226 -9.47 -12.11 2.45
N LYS A 227 -10.67 -12.19 1.89
CA LYS A 227 -11.18 -11.17 0.97
C LYS A 227 -11.42 -9.88 1.73
N GLY A 228 -10.64 -8.85 1.43
CA GLY A 228 -10.85 -7.53 2.00
C GLY A 228 -11.95 -6.73 1.31
N ASN A 229 -12.46 -5.73 2.01
CA ASN A 229 -13.44 -4.76 1.54
C ASN A 229 -14.78 -5.40 1.09
N ASN A 230 -15.25 -6.41 1.85
CA ASN A 230 -16.44 -7.21 1.54
C ASN A 230 -17.56 -7.13 2.59
N LEU A 231 -17.46 -6.25 3.61
CA LEU A 231 -18.39 -6.09 4.72
C LEU A 231 -18.46 -7.29 5.68
N SER A 232 -17.53 -8.22 5.62
CA SER A 232 -17.56 -9.48 6.38
C SER A 232 -16.17 -9.77 6.98
N GLY A 233 -16.14 -10.42 8.14
CA GLY A 233 -14.94 -10.98 8.73
C GLY A 233 -13.77 -10.02 8.87
N ILE A 234 -12.62 -10.41 8.31
CA ILE A 234 -11.33 -9.72 8.39
C ILE A 234 -10.78 -9.41 6.98
N ALA A 235 -9.92 -8.41 6.87
CA ALA A 235 -9.11 -8.22 5.68
C ALA A 235 -7.82 -9.06 5.77
N GLY A 236 -7.51 -9.85 4.76
CA GLY A 236 -6.19 -10.48 4.60
C GLY A 236 -5.21 -9.53 3.95
N VAL A 237 -3.90 -9.82 4.01
CA VAL A 237 -2.86 -9.00 3.36
C VAL A 237 -3.07 -8.94 1.83
N CYS A 238 -3.38 -10.07 1.21
CA CYS A 238 -3.64 -10.18 -0.23
C CYS A 238 -5.09 -10.56 -0.53
N TRP A 239 -5.94 -9.59 -0.84
CA TRP A 239 -7.38 -9.79 -0.99
C TRP A 239 -7.78 -10.63 -2.20
N ASP A 240 -6.95 -10.64 -3.25
CA ASP A 240 -7.23 -11.24 -4.54
C ASP A 240 -6.28 -12.40 -4.90
N CYS A 241 -5.32 -12.76 -4.02
CA CYS A 241 -4.43 -13.89 -4.20
C CYS A 241 -5.18 -15.21 -4.13
N LEU A 242 -4.70 -16.21 -4.86
CA LEU A 242 -5.13 -17.60 -4.74
C LEU A 242 -4.47 -18.29 -3.55
N ILE A 243 -5.15 -19.23 -2.94
CA ILE A 243 -4.71 -20.00 -1.77
C ILE A 243 -4.49 -21.44 -2.20
N MET A 244 -3.31 -21.99 -1.96
CA MET A 244 -2.95 -23.38 -2.19
C MET A 244 -2.82 -24.10 -0.85
N PRO A 245 -3.78 -24.94 -0.44
CA PRO A 245 -3.66 -25.74 0.77
C PRO A 245 -2.62 -26.84 0.62
N VAL A 246 -1.63 -26.86 1.51
CA VAL A 246 -0.63 -27.95 1.55
C VAL A 246 -0.60 -28.49 2.96
N LYS A 247 -1.34 -29.60 3.17
CA LYS A 247 -1.46 -30.20 4.51
C LYS A 247 -0.24 -31.07 4.81
N VAL A 248 0.64 -30.52 5.65
CA VAL A 248 1.87 -31.17 6.15
C VAL A 248 1.82 -31.45 7.66
N LEU A 249 0.79 -30.95 8.34
CA LEU A 249 0.51 -31.19 9.75
C LEU A 249 -0.82 -31.93 9.91
N ASP A 250 -0.88 -32.85 10.85
CA ASP A 250 -2.07 -33.62 11.21
C ASP A 250 -3.06 -32.81 12.06
N SER A 251 -4.15 -33.45 12.52
CA SER A 251 -5.17 -32.85 13.38
C SER A 251 -4.67 -32.47 14.79
N GLY A 252 -3.51 -32.96 15.19
CA GLY A 252 -2.81 -32.55 16.41
C GLY A 252 -1.86 -31.38 16.22
N GLY A 253 -1.68 -30.93 14.96
CA GLY A 253 -0.72 -29.89 14.61
C GLY A 253 0.73 -30.42 14.50
N TYR A 254 0.92 -31.70 14.26
CA TYR A 254 2.24 -32.33 14.17
C TYR A 254 2.54 -32.83 12.75
N GLY A 255 3.77 -32.67 12.32
CA GLY A 255 4.30 -33.18 11.04
C GLY A 255 5.77 -33.53 11.19
N ASP A 256 6.40 -33.93 10.08
CA ASP A 256 7.82 -34.23 10.04
C ASP A 256 8.53 -33.52 8.87
N ASP A 257 9.87 -33.48 8.94
CA ASP A 257 10.67 -32.81 7.91
C ASP A 257 10.47 -33.38 6.52
N THR A 258 10.12 -34.67 6.38
CA THR A 258 9.90 -35.31 5.07
C THR A 258 8.61 -34.83 4.44
N GLY A 259 7.54 -34.71 5.22
CA GLY A 259 6.27 -34.14 4.79
C GLY A 259 6.41 -32.67 4.40
N ILE A 260 7.12 -31.89 5.23
CA ILE A 260 7.40 -30.46 4.97
C ILE A 260 8.21 -30.30 3.69
N ALA A 261 9.30 -31.06 3.50
CA ALA A 261 10.13 -30.97 2.32
C ALA A 261 9.38 -31.32 1.02
N ASN A 262 8.57 -32.38 1.05
CA ASN A 262 7.71 -32.73 -0.09
C ASN A 262 6.65 -31.65 -0.35
N GLY A 263 6.10 -31.04 0.71
CA GLY A 263 5.13 -29.93 0.60
C GLY A 263 5.75 -28.69 -0.06
N ILE A 264 6.98 -28.31 0.31
CA ILE A 264 7.71 -27.19 -0.29
C ILE A 264 7.95 -27.46 -1.78
N GLN A 265 8.49 -28.62 -2.11
CA GLN A 265 8.74 -29.01 -3.52
C GLN A 265 7.43 -28.94 -4.33
N TRP A 266 6.38 -29.59 -3.82
CA TRP A 266 5.10 -29.68 -4.52
C TRP A 266 4.49 -28.28 -4.73
N ALA A 267 4.54 -27.40 -3.73
CA ALA A 267 4.05 -26.03 -3.86
C ALA A 267 4.79 -25.24 -4.94
N ALA A 268 6.11 -25.33 -4.97
CA ALA A 268 6.93 -24.68 -5.99
C ALA A 268 6.63 -25.21 -7.39
N ASP A 269 6.53 -26.53 -7.55
CA ASP A 269 6.23 -27.20 -8.83
C ASP A 269 4.82 -26.87 -9.36
N ASN A 270 3.89 -26.52 -8.47
CA ASN A 270 2.52 -26.13 -8.80
C ASN A 270 2.30 -24.61 -8.83
N GLY A 271 3.38 -23.84 -8.91
CA GLY A 271 3.33 -22.41 -9.22
C GLY A 271 3.05 -21.49 -8.02
N ALA A 272 3.33 -21.92 -6.79
CA ALA A 272 3.25 -21.03 -5.63
C ALA A 272 4.23 -19.86 -5.79
N SER A 273 3.73 -18.64 -5.71
CA SER A 273 4.56 -17.42 -5.65
C SER A 273 5.18 -17.24 -4.26
N VAL A 274 4.46 -17.68 -3.24
CA VAL A 274 4.85 -17.58 -1.84
C VAL A 274 4.51 -18.89 -1.13
N ILE A 275 5.42 -19.38 -0.31
CA ILE A 275 5.20 -20.45 0.66
C ILE A 275 5.22 -19.83 2.06
N SER A 276 4.13 -20.01 2.81
CA SER A 276 4.01 -19.58 4.20
C SER A 276 3.94 -20.77 5.13
N MET A 277 4.85 -20.82 6.10
CA MET A 277 4.99 -21.90 7.07
C MET A 277 4.89 -21.33 8.50
N SER A 278 3.70 -21.42 9.11
CA SER A 278 3.49 -21.06 10.52
C SER A 278 3.79 -22.25 11.44
N LEU A 279 4.93 -22.88 11.20
CA LEU A 279 5.43 -24.07 11.89
C LEU A 279 6.93 -24.00 12.10
N GLY A 280 7.44 -24.83 12.98
CA GLY A 280 8.87 -24.93 13.22
C GLY A 280 9.18 -25.94 14.34
N GLY A 281 10.46 -26.26 14.47
CA GLY A 281 10.99 -27.18 15.47
C GLY A 281 12.18 -27.97 14.95
N GLY A 282 12.71 -28.87 15.77
CA GLY A 282 13.79 -29.76 15.37
C GLY A 282 15.13 -29.07 15.07
N GLY A 283 15.96 -29.78 14.37
CA GLY A 283 17.31 -29.36 13.99
C GLY A 283 17.48 -29.19 12.46
N TYR A 284 18.68 -28.83 12.07
CA TYR A 284 19.05 -28.73 10.66
C TYR A 284 18.93 -30.07 9.91
N VAL A 285 18.31 -30.05 8.76
CA VAL A 285 18.15 -31.21 7.86
C VAL A 285 18.50 -30.79 6.43
N SER A 286 19.52 -31.39 5.82
CA SER A 286 20.08 -30.96 4.53
C SER A 286 19.13 -31.07 3.35
N TYR A 287 18.23 -32.05 3.32
CA TYR A 287 17.25 -32.15 2.23
C TYR A 287 16.17 -31.09 2.29
N THR A 288 15.80 -30.60 3.50
CA THR A 288 14.88 -29.48 3.64
C THR A 288 15.52 -28.18 3.15
N GLU A 289 16.80 -27.94 3.46
CA GLU A 289 17.53 -26.82 2.89
C GLU A 289 17.59 -26.91 1.34
N SER A 290 17.90 -28.10 0.82
CA SER A 290 17.98 -28.29 -0.62
C SER A 290 16.67 -27.98 -1.34
N VAL A 291 15.52 -28.33 -0.78
CA VAL A 291 14.23 -28.05 -1.40
C VAL A 291 13.80 -26.59 -1.22
N ILE A 292 14.19 -25.92 -0.13
CA ILE A 292 14.01 -24.47 0.01
C ILE A 292 14.83 -23.73 -1.05
N ASN A 293 16.09 -24.11 -1.25
CA ASN A 293 16.92 -23.54 -2.30
C ASN A 293 16.31 -23.76 -3.68
N TYR A 294 15.82 -24.98 -3.95
CA TYR A 294 15.10 -25.29 -5.18
C TYR A 294 13.88 -24.40 -5.40
N ALA A 295 13.03 -24.22 -4.40
CA ALA A 295 11.84 -23.37 -4.47
C ALA A 295 12.22 -21.91 -4.78
N THR A 296 13.25 -21.40 -4.09
CA THR A 296 13.74 -20.02 -4.27
C THR A 296 14.35 -19.79 -5.65
N GLU A 297 15.14 -20.75 -6.14
CA GLU A 297 15.71 -20.68 -7.50
C GLU A 297 14.64 -20.71 -8.59
N ASN A 298 13.48 -21.32 -8.32
CA ASN A 298 12.31 -21.32 -9.19
C ASN A 298 11.38 -20.08 -8.99
N GLY A 299 11.79 -19.11 -8.19
CA GLY A 299 11.09 -17.83 -8.02
C GLY A 299 10.02 -17.81 -6.92
N THR A 300 9.96 -18.85 -6.08
CA THR A 300 9.05 -18.92 -4.93
C THR A 300 9.70 -18.28 -3.70
N VAL A 301 9.02 -17.34 -3.06
CA VAL A 301 9.44 -16.76 -1.77
C VAL A 301 9.06 -17.71 -0.63
N VAL A 302 10.01 -18.08 0.22
CA VAL A 302 9.77 -18.99 1.36
C VAL A 302 9.84 -18.23 2.67
N LEU A 303 8.76 -18.26 3.46
CA LEU A 303 8.65 -17.62 4.77
C LEU A 303 8.37 -18.66 5.86
N SER A 304 9.02 -18.52 7.01
CA SER A 304 8.86 -19.43 8.14
C SER A 304 8.82 -18.68 9.47
N ALA A 305 7.95 -19.12 10.39
CA ALA A 305 7.90 -18.57 11.74
C ALA A 305 9.21 -18.84 12.51
N SER A 306 9.71 -17.84 13.22
CA SER A 306 10.92 -17.97 14.03
C SER A 306 10.74 -18.82 15.31
N GLY A 307 9.49 -19.17 15.68
CA GLY A 307 9.12 -19.94 16.86
C GLY A 307 8.59 -19.08 18.00
N ASN A 308 8.05 -19.75 19.03
CA ASN A 308 7.37 -19.14 20.19
C ASN A 308 8.09 -19.40 21.53
N ASP A 309 9.23 -20.09 21.53
CA ASP A 309 9.86 -20.60 22.74
C ASP A 309 10.74 -19.60 23.49
N ASN A 310 10.86 -18.36 22.96
CA ASN A 310 11.81 -17.37 23.48
C ASN A 310 13.24 -17.94 23.62
N ALA A 311 13.62 -18.82 22.70
CA ALA A 311 14.89 -19.53 22.69
C ALA A 311 15.98 -18.72 21.97
N SER A 312 17.22 -18.91 22.43
CA SER A 312 18.40 -18.38 21.74
C SER A 312 18.89 -19.27 20.59
N SER A 313 18.33 -20.47 20.45
CA SER A 313 18.65 -21.42 19.39
C SER A 313 17.79 -21.14 18.14
N VAL A 314 18.40 -21.35 16.99
CA VAL A 314 17.70 -21.23 15.70
C VAL A 314 16.68 -22.36 15.58
N SER A 315 15.44 -22.02 15.20
CA SER A 315 14.40 -22.97 14.83
C SER A 315 14.42 -23.22 13.32
N TYR A 316 14.05 -24.41 12.86
CA TYR A 316 13.94 -24.76 11.45
C TYR A 316 12.46 -24.98 11.11
N PRO A 317 12.01 -24.57 9.89
CA PRO A 317 12.80 -24.16 8.72
C PRO A 317 13.24 -22.68 8.68
N SER A 318 12.95 -21.86 9.68
CA SER A 318 13.29 -20.42 9.67
C SER A 318 14.82 -20.15 9.68
N GLY A 319 15.61 -21.12 10.09
CA GLY A 319 17.07 -21.03 10.16
C GLY A 319 17.83 -21.33 8.89
N TYR A 320 17.16 -21.72 7.80
CA TYR A 320 17.82 -21.93 6.51
C TYR A 320 18.09 -20.61 5.79
N GLU A 321 19.20 -20.52 5.04
CA GLU A 321 19.67 -19.27 4.42
C GLU A 321 18.63 -18.62 3.49
N ASN A 322 17.89 -19.41 2.71
CA ASN A 322 16.88 -18.93 1.76
C ASN A 322 15.45 -18.99 2.31
N SER A 323 15.29 -19.14 3.63
CA SER A 323 14.01 -18.98 4.33
C SER A 323 13.98 -17.63 5.04
N ILE A 324 12.97 -16.83 4.76
CA ILE A 324 12.76 -15.57 5.48
C ILE A 324 12.18 -15.90 6.85
N SER A 325 12.95 -15.63 7.89
CA SER A 325 12.52 -15.84 9.28
C SER A 325 11.62 -14.71 9.76
N VAL A 326 10.40 -15.02 10.20
CA VAL A 326 9.41 -14.05 10.65
C VAL A 326 9.19 -14.17 12.14
N GLY A 327 9.55 -13.11 12.86
CA GLY A 327 9.33 -12.97 14.30
C GLY A 327 8.03 -12.24 14.63
N ALA A 328 7.52 -12.44 15.84
CA ALA A 328 6.36 -11.70 16.33
C ALA A 328 6.81 -10.39 17.00
N LEU A 329 6.05 -9.31 16.75
CA LEU A 329 6.18 -8.03 17.45
C LEU A 329 5.00 -7.81 18.39
N SER A 330 5.23 -7.05 19.46
CA SER A 330 4.17 -6.58 20.33
C SER A 330 3.55 -5.30 19.74
N PRO A 331 2.23 -5.14 19.73
CA PRO A 331 1.58 -3.88 19.33
C PRO A 331 1.78 -2.76 20.36
N CYS A 332 2.35 -3.09 21.51
CA CYS A 332 2.56 -2.18 22.64
C CYS A 332 4.04 -2.22 23.04
N ASN A 333 4.63 -1.08 23.31
CA ASN A 333 5.97 -0.92 23.88
C ASN A 333 5.90 -0.75 25.39
#